data_ccb55232293630dc0d962e99783a023e
#
_entry.id   ccb55232293630dc0d962e99783a023e
#
_cell.length_a   1.000
_cell.length_b   1.000
_cell.length_c   1.000
_cell.angle_alpha   90.00
_cell.angle_beta   90.00
_cell.angle_gamma   90.00
#
_symmetry.space_group_name_H-M   'P 1'
#
loop_
_entity.id
_entity.type
_entity.pdbx_description
1 polymer ?
#
loop_
_entity_poly.entity_id
_entity_poly.type
_entity_poly.pdbx_seq_one_letter_code
_entity_poly.pdbx_strand_id
1 'polypeptide(L)'
;MDDPDQDYPEIPEPYRPDAERFSFDVGKALRSVVSLRTEIPETAFTSTTLGTERSGHGVVIDPKGLVLTIGYLVVEAERVWLVSNDGRAAEGHVMGYDQETGFGLVQALQPLDVPALELGSSADLIPGDDVIVAGWGGEAHALQARVSARKEFAGYWEYLLDDAIFT
;
A
#
# COMPACT_ATOMS: atom_id res chain seq x y z
N MET A 1 -12.90 -1.49 -20.74
CA MET A 1 -13.05 -0.49 -19.67
C MET A 1 -13.29 -1.31 -18.43
N ASP A 2 -12.17 -1.71 -17.80
CA ASP A 2 -12.25 -2.56 -16.61
C ASP A 2 -12.86 -1.72 -15.48
N ASP A 3 -13.87 -2.30 -14.83
CA ASP A 3 -14.61 -1.70 -13.74
C ASP A 3 -13.63 -1.35 -12.61
N PRO A 4 -13.60 -0.09 -12.14
CA PRO A 4 -12.74 0.31 -11.02
C PRO A 4 -13.08 -0.38 -9.71
N ASP A 5 -14.25 -0.98 -9.62
CA ASP A 5 -14.70 -1.87 -8.56
C ASP A 5 -14.38 -3.35 -8.90
N GLN A 6 -13.24 -3.64 -9.50
CA GLN A 6 -12.80 -5.03 -9.59
C GLN A 6 -12.88 -5.63 -8.20
N ASP A 7 -13.84 -6.54 -8.04
CA ASP A 7 -14.00 -7.38 -6.86
C ASP A 7 -12.69 -8.16 -6.68
N TYR A 8 -11.75 -7.58 -5.95
CA TYR A 8 -10.59 -8.35 -5.51
C TYR A 8 -11.13 -9.52 -4.70
N PRO A 9 -10.82 -10.76 -5.08
CA PRO A 9 -11.38 -11.91 -4.40
C PRO A 9 -11.02 -11.84 -2.91
N GLU A 10 -12.02 -12.03 -2.07
CA GLU A 10 -11.78 -12.11 -0.64
C GLU A 10 -10.84 -13.28 -0.31
N ILE A 11 -9.96 -13.04 0.64
CA ILE A 11 -9.12 -14.09 1.21
C ILE A 11 -10.01 -15.07 1.97
N PRO A 12 -9.96 -16.39 1.69
CA PRO A 12 -10.73 -17.37 2.43
C PRO A 12 -10.45 -17.31 3.93
N GLU A 13 -11.48 -17.41 4.75
CA GLU A 13 -11.44 -17.21 6.20
C GLU A 13 -10.27 -17.94 6.92
N PRO A 14 -9.90 -19.19 6.57
CA PRO A 14 -8.80 -19.90 7.22
C PRO A 14 -7.40 -19.27 7.02
N TYR A 15 -7.26 -18.36 6.06
CA TYR A 15 -6.00 -17.68 5.74
C TYR A 15 -5.99 -16.22 6.19
N ARG A 16 -7.10 -15.74 6.75
CA ARG A 16 -7.17 -14.38 7.31
C ARG A 16 -6.36 -14.28 8.60
N PRO A 17 -5.92 -13.06 8.99
CA PRO A 17 -5.18 -12.89 10.23
C PRO A 17 -5.97 -13.30 11.46
N ASP A 18 -5.38 -14.15 12.28
CA ASP A 18 -5.86 -14.42 13.64
C ASP A 18 -5.32 -13.33 14.57
N ALA A 19 -6.18 -12.41 14.97
CA ALA A 19 -5.80 -11.26 15.77
C ALA A 19 -5.16 -11.63 17.12
N GLU A 20 -5.45 -12.81 17.69
CA GLU A 20 -4.87 -13.27 18.96
C GLU A 20 -3.37 -13.58 18.85
N ARG A 21 -2.87 -13.77 17.63
CA ARG A 21 -1.46 -14.06 17.38
C ARG A 21 -0.57 -12.82 17.28
N PHE A 22 -1.15 -11.64 17.27
CA PHE A 22 -0.43 -10.38 17.11
C PHE A 22 -0.51 -9.53 18.38
N SER A 23 0.55 -8.83 18.71
CA SER A 23 0.65 -7.95 19.87
C SER A 23 0.05 -6.56 19.66
N PHE A 24 -0.51 -6.29 18.46
CA PHE A 24 -1.12 -5.03 18.08
C PHE A 24 -2.58 -5.21 17.64
N ASP A 25 -3.33 -4.13 17.61
CA ASP A 25 -4.71 -4.13 17.11
C ASP A 25 -4.73 -4.28 15.58
N VAL A 26 -4.97 -5.52 15.11
CA VAL A 26 -5.00 -5.89 13.69
C VAL A 26 -6.08 -5.10 12.96
N GLY A 27 -7.29 -4.99 13.53
CA GLY A 27 -8.38 -4.24 12.92
C GLY A 27 -8.05 -2.75 12.75
N LYS A 28 -7.38 -2.15 13.73
CA LYS A 28 -6.90 -0.76 13.62
C LYS A 28 -5.85 -0.62 12.53
N ALA A 29 -4.88 -1.55 12.46
CA ALA A 29 -3.83 -1.53 11.45
C ALA A 29 -4.42 -1.66 10.03
N LEU A 30 -5.36 -2.56 9.82
CA LEU A 30 -6.01 -2.75 8.53
C LEU A 30 -6.83 -1.53 8.07
N ARG A 31 -7.42 -0.77 9.00
CA ARG A 31 -8.09 0.49 8.65
C ARG A 31 -7.16 1.58 8.14
N SER A 32 -5.85 1.48 8.42
CA SER A 32 -4.84 2.43 7.90
C SER A 32 -4.53 2.22 6.41
N VAL A 33 -4.93 1.07 5.84
CA VAL A 33 -4.72 0.76 4.42
C VAL A 33 -5.82 1.41 3.60
N VAL A 34 -5.42 2.17 2.58
CA VAL A 34 -6.32 2.88 1.66
C VAL A 34 -6.10 2.41 0.22
N SER A 35 -7.14 2.43 -0.59
CA SER A 35 -7.01 2.31 -2.03
C SER A 35 -6.44 3.61 -2.60
N LEU A 36 -5.60 3.49 -3.61
CA LEU A 36 -4.98 4.59 -4.31
C LEU A 36 -5.18 4.43 -5.80
N ARG A 37 -5.69 5.48 -6.44
CA ARG A 37 -5.90 5.55 -7.89
C ARG A 37 -5.30 6.82 -8.43
N THR A 38 -4.60 6.71 -9.55
CA THR A 38 -3.95 7.86 -10.18
C THR A 38 -4.30 7.97 -11.65
N GLU A 39 -4.40 9.20 -12.12
CA GLU A 39 -4.52 9.57 -13.52
C GLU A 39 -3.20 10.20 -13.97
N ILE A 40 -2.65 9.69 -15.06
CA ILE A 40 -1.38 10.10 -15.63
C ILE A 40 -1.65 10.70 -17.01
N PRO A 41 -1.11 11.87 -17.39
CA PRO A 41 -1.26 12.43 -18.72
C PRO A 41 -0.76 11.46 -19.81
N GLU A 42 -1.47 11.36 -20.92
CA GLU A 42 -1.03 10.54 -22.09
C GLU A 42 0.36 10.95 -22.60
N THR A 43 0.70 12.23 -22.42
CA THR A 43 2.00 12.81 -22.82
C THR A 43 3.14 12.53 -21.84
N ALA A 44 2.85 11.94 -20.67
CA ALA A 44 3.86 11.59 -19.67
C ALA A 44 4.83 10.53 -20.21
N PHE A 45 6.08 10.60 -19.81
CA PHE A 45 7.12 9.66 -20.24
C PHE A 45 6.79 8.21 -19.87
N THR A 46 6.21 8.01 -18.67
CA THR A 46 5.90 6.68 -18.15
C THR A 46 4.55 6.13 -18.64
N SER A 47 3.72 6.93 -19.35
CA SER A 47 2.37 6.54 -19.77
C SER A 47 2.36 5.34 -20.71
N THR A 48 3.33 5.24 -21.60
CA THR A 48 3.43 4.14 -22.59
C THR A 48 3.81 2.81 -21.97
N THR A 49 4.46 2.81 -20.82
CA THR A 49 4.97 1.59 -20.15
C THR A 49 4.11 1.19 -18.97
N LEU A 50 3.66 2.18 -18.18
CA LEU A 50 2.93 1.95 -16.94
C LEU A 50 1.42 2.27 -17.04
N GLY A 51 0.98 2.78 -18.20
CA GLY A 51 -0.40 3.19 -18.42
C GLY A 51 -0.73 4.58 -17.89
N THR A 52 -1.92 5.06 -18.24
CA THR A 52 -2.47 6.37 -17.86
C THR A 52 -3.38 6.32 -16.65
N GLU A 53 -3.86 5.14 -16.28
CA GLU A 53 -4.59 4.88 -15.04
C GLU A 53 -3.81 3.82 -14.26
N ARG A 54 -3.52 4.11 -12.99
CA ARG A 54 -2.83 3.17 -12.11
C ARG A 54 -3.61 3.04 -10.81
N SER A 55 -3.70 1.83 -10.32
CA SER A 55 -4.36 1.54 -9.05
C SER A 55 -3.50 0.66 -8.16
N GLY A 56 -3.65 0.83 -6.87
CA GLY A 56 -2.93 0.07 -5.87
C GLY A 56 -3.33 0.49 -4.47
N HIS A 57 -2.43 0.32 -3.52
CA HIS A 57 -2.70 0.55 -2.12
C HIS A 57 -1.68 1.52 -1.52
N GLY A 58 -2.09 2.17 -0.45
CA GLY A 58 -1.23 2.99 0.38
C GLY A 58 -1.55 2.77 1.85
N VAL A 59 -0.65 3.20 2.70
CA VAL A 59 -0.80 3.14 4.16
C VAL A 59 -0.73 4.54 4.73
N VAL A 60 -1.73 4.94 5.50
CA VAL A 60 -1.70 6.22 6.23
C VAL A 60 -0.68 6.10 7.37
N ILE A 61 0.36 6.93 7.35
CA ILE A 61 1.49 6.91 8.30
C ILE A 61 1.55 8.14 9.21
N ASP A 62 0.69 9.12 8.98
CA ASP A 62 0.58 10.32 9.82
C ASP A 62 -0.89 10.72 9.99
N PRO A 63 -1.33 11.16 11.19
CA PRO A 63 -2.72 11.56 11.44
C PRO A 63 -3.23 12.70 10.55
N LYS A 64 -2.34 13.46 9.92
CA LYS A 64 -2.71 14.51 8.96
C LYS A 64 -2.96 13.97 7.55
N GLY A 65 -2.98 12.64 7.37
CA GLY A 65 -3.28 12.01 6.09
C GLY A 65 -2.09 11.87 5.14
N LEU A 66 -0.87 11.75 5.68
CA LEU A 66 0.28 11.36 4.86
C LEU A 66 0.20 9.85 4.57
N VAL A 67 0.26 9.49 3.28
CA VAL A 67 0.13 8.13 2.78
C VAL A 67 1.44 7.69 2.16
N LEU A 68 1.96 6.55 2.62
CA LEU A 68 3.09 5.84 2.00
C LEU A 68 2.55 4.86 0.97
N THR A 69 3.13 4.86 -0.21
CA THR A 69 2.77 3.96 -1.31
C THR A 69 4.01 3.57 -2.13
N ILE A 70 3.83 2.87 -3.24
CA ILE A 70 4.92 2.57 -4.17
C ILE A 70 5.04 3.67 -5.23
N GLY A 71 6.26 4.04 -5.60
CA GLY A 71 6.57 5.18 -6.44
C GLY A 71 5.96 5.14 -7.83
N TYR A 72 5.92 3.95 -8.48
CA TYR A 72 5.37 3.84 -9.84
C TYR A 72 3.89 4.24 -9.93
N LEU A 73 3.14 4.18 -8.84
CA LEU A 73 1.75 4.62 -8.83
C LEU A 73 1.63 6.14 -8.96
N VAL A 74 2.59 6.89 -8.45
CA VAL A 74 2.50 8.35 -8.30
C VAL A 74 3.41 9.14 -9.23
N VAL A 75 4.37 8.48 -9.89
CA VAL A 75 5.27 9.16 -10.83
C VAL A 75 4.48 9.76 -11.99
N GLU A 76 4.67 11.07 -12.23
CA GLU A 76 3.97 11.85 -13.26
C GLU A 76 2.42 11.91 -13.09
N ALA A 77 1.89 11.57 -11.89
CA ALA A 77 0.46 11.63 -11.64
C ALA A 77 -0.05 13.09 -11.63
N GLU A 78 -1.10 13.36 -12.42
CA GLU A 78 -1.83 14.63 -12.45
C GLU A 78 -2.90 14.67 -11.36
N ARG A 79 -3.55 13.51 -11.11
CA ARG A 79 -4.56 13.34 -10.08
C ARG A 79 -4.31 12.09 -9.27
N VAL A 80 -4.60 12.17 -7.99
CA VAL A 80 -4.54 11.04 -7.05
C VAL A 80 -5.83 11.02 -6.24
N TRP A 81 -6.45 9.86 -6.18
CA TRP A 81 -7.59 9.57 -5.31
C TRP A 81 -7.21 8.54 -4.27
N LEU A 82 -7.60 8.81 -3.04
CA LEU A 82 -7.43 7.94 -1.88
C LEU A 82 -8.81 7.54 -1.37
N VAL A 83 -9.04 6.26 -1.15
CA VAL A 83 -10.32 5.74 -0.65
C VAL A 83 -10.07 4.86 0.58
N SER A 84 -10.70 5.20 1.68
CA SER A 84 -10.67 4.41 2.92
C SER A 84 -11.59 3.19 2.85
N ASN A 85 -11.44 2.25 3.78
CA ASN A 85 -12.25 1.02 3.82
C ASN A 85 -13.74 1.27 4.06
N ASP A 86 -14.12 2.42 4.61
CA ASP A 86 -15.52 2.84 4.79
C ASP A 86 -16.08 3.62 3.58
N GLY A 87 -15.33 3.67 2.47
CA GLY A 87 -15.74 4.31 1.21
C GLY A 87 -15.56 5.82 1.17
N ARG A 88 -14.90 6.42 2.15
CA ARG A 88 -14.60 7.86 2.14
C ARG A 88 -13.46 8.13 1.17
N ALA A 89 -13.70 9.02 0.21
CA ALA A 89 -12.73 9.43 -0.79
C ALA A 89 -12.15 10.80 -0.48
N ALA A 90 -10.86 10.95 -0.74
CA ALA A 90 -10.14 12.22 -0.67
C ALA A 90 -9.21 12.36 -1.89
N GLU A 91 -9.09 13.58 -2.41
CA GLU A 91 -8.05 13.89 -3.38
C GLU A 91 -6.69 13.95 -2.67
N GLY A 92 -5.64 13.46 -3.33
CA GLY A 92 -4.29 13.45 -2.82
C GLY A 92 -3.35 14.34 -3.64
N HIS A 93 -2.34 14.86 -2.98
CA HIS A 93 -1.22 15.58 -3.60
C HIS A 93 0.05 14.76 -3.48
N VAL A 94 0.72 14.50 -4.61
CA VAL A 94 2.01 13.79 -4.62
C VAL A 94 3.07 14.68 -3.97
N MET A 95 3.61 14.24 -2.84
CA MET A 95 4.69 14.93 -2.15
C MET A 95 6.06 14.62 -2.77
N GLY A 96 6.20 13.44 -3.33
CA GLY A 96 7.40 12.97 -3.98
C GLY A 96 7.47 11.45 -4.07
N TYR A 97 8.49 10.98 -4.73
CA TYR A 97 8.86 9.57 -4.73
C TYR A 97 10.38 9.43 -4.70
N ASP A 98 10.84 8.32 -4.18
CA ASP A 98 12.24 7.95 -4.15
C ASP A 98 12.48 6.76 -5.07
N GLN A 99 13.27 6.98 -6.10
CA GLN A 99 13.55 5.98 -7.12
C GLN A 99 14.46 4.85 -6.62
N GLU A 100 15.29 5.13 -5.63
CA GLU A 100 16.22 4.14 -5.06
C GLU A 100 15.48 3.10 -4.22
N THR A 101 14.56 3.55 -3.36
CA THR A 101 13.77 2.65 -2.50
C THR A 101 12.46 2.21 -3.13
N GLY A 102 11.99 2.89 -4.17
CA GLY A 102 10.72 2.64 -4.81
C GLY A 102 9.50 3.18 -4.05
N PHE A 103 9.67 3.96 -2.98
CA PHE A 103 8.57 4.54 -2.23
C PHE A 103 8.03 5.83 -2.85
N GLY A 104 6.71 6.05 -2.69
CA GLY A 104 6.03 7.29 -2.99
C GLY A 104 5.28 7.82 -1.78
N LEU A 105 5.13 9.13 -1.69
CA LEU A 105 4.40 9.82 -0.64
C LEU A 105 3.29 10.69 -1.24
N VAL A 106 2.10 10.57 -0.67
CA VAL A 106 0.91 11.34 -1.03
C VAL A 106 0.31 11.97 0.22
N GLN A 107 0.01 13.27 0.14
CA GLN A 107 -0.74 13.98 1.17
C GLN A 107 -2.22 14.03 0.80
N ALA A 108 -3.09 13.48 1.63
CA ALA A 108 -4.54 13.65 1.49
C ALA A 108 -4.91 15.14 1.69
N LEU A 109 -5.73 15.70 0.79
CA LEU A 109 -6.16 17.10 0.84
C LEU A 109 -7.41 17.29 1.71
N GLN A 110 -8.13 16.20 2.02
CA GLN A 110 -9.26 16.17 2.94
C GLN A 110 -9.04 15.06 3.97
N PRO A 111 -9.67 15.16 5.16
CA PRO A 111 -9.57 14.12 6.18
C PRO A 111 -10.11 12.78 5.67
N LEU A 112 -9.31 11.73 5.81
CA LEU A 112 -9.73 10.34 5.55
C LEU A 112 -10.39 9.71 6.77
N ASP A 113 -10.16 10.28 7.97
CA ASP A 113 -10.65 9.81 9.29
C ASP A 113 -10.31 8.32 9.55
N VAL A 114 -9.15 7.92 9.10
CA VAL A 114 -8.57 6.60 9.37
C VAL A 114 -7.38 6.72 10.33
N PRO A 115 -7.06 5.68 11.11
CA PRO A 115 -5.90 5.71 11.98
C PRO A 115 -4.61 5.77 11.15
N ALA A 116 -3.58 6.43 11.67
CA ALA A 116 -2.24 6.28 11.14
C ALA A 116 -1.58 5.04 11.71
N LEU A 117 -0.87 4.29 10.86
CA LEU A 117 -0.03 3.18 11.26
C LEU A 117 1.32 3.74 11.72
N GLU A 118 1.76 3.32 12.89
CA GLU A 118 3.09 3.67 13.40
C GLU A 118 4.16 2.92 12.60
N LEU A 119 5.18 3.63 12.14
CA LEU A 119 6.32 3.03 11.47
C LEU A 119 7.23 2.36 12.50
N GLY A 120 7.49 1.08 12.28
CA GLY A 120 8.40 0.28 13.09
C GLY A 120 9.71 -0.05 12.37
N SER A 121 10.49 -0.95 12.97
CA SER A 121 11.69 -1.51 12.36
C SER A 121 11.43 -2.95 11.92
N SER A 122 11.83 -3.28 10.71
CA SER A 122 11.84 -4.66 10.22
C SER A 122 13.17 -5.39 10.51
N ALA A 123 14.12 -4.73 11.15
CA ALA A 123 15.47 -5.26 11.34
C ALA A 123 15.51 -6.57 12.16
N ASP A 124 14.57 -6.71 13.10
CA ASP A 124 14.50 -7.87 14.00
C ASP A 124 13.65 -9.03 13.46
N LEU A 125 12.99 -8.86 12.30
CA LEU A 125 12.22 -9.94 11.69
C LEU A 125 13.12 -11.04 11.16
N ILE A 126 12.79 -12.28 11.52
CA ILE A 126 13.51 -13.49 11.09
C ILE A 126 12.56 -14.46 10.35
N PRO A 127 13.10 -15.38 9.54
CA PRO A 127 12.31 -16.45 8.94
C PRO A 127 11.52 -17.25 10.02
N GLY A 128 10.22 -17.41 9.77
CA GLY A 128 9.28 -18.05 10.70
C GLY A 128 8.38 -17.07 11.45
N ASP A 129 8.70 -15.78 11.50
CA ASP A 129 7.84 -14.77 12.13
C ASP A 129 6.53 -14.59 11.37
N ASP A 130 5.45 -14.41 12.12
CA ASP A 130 4.14 -14.14 11.55
C ASP A 130 4.04 -12.67 11.12
N VAL A 131 3.50 -12.46 9.91
CA VAL A 131 3.25 -11.15 9.32
C VAL A 131 1.87 -11.11 8.68
N ILE A 132 1.37 -9.91 8.41
CA ILE A 132 0.13 -9.70 7.68
C ILE A 132 0.45 -9.02 6.36
N VAL A 133 -0.02 -9.60 5.27
CA VAL A 133 -0.04 -8.96 3.94
C VAL A 133 -1.45 -8.44 3.73
N ALA A 134 -1.59 -7.14 3.57
CA ALA A 134 -2.90 -6.50 3.50
C ALA A 134 -3.02 -5.59 2.28
N GLY A 135 -4.16 -5.71 1.60
CA GLY A 135 -4.66 -4.74 0.64
C GLY A 135 -5.77 -3.87 1.26
N TRP A 136 -6.33 -2.99 0.45
CA TRP A 136 -7.56 -2.27 0.79
C TRP A 136 -8.74 -3.25 0.87
N GLY A 137 -9.70 -2.98 1.74
CA GLY A 137 -10.87 -3.84 1.96
C GLY A 137 -10.89 -4.50 3.35
N GLY A 138 -9.93 -4.17 4.20
CA GLY A 138 -9.90 -4.62 5.59
C GLY A 138 -9.57 -6.10 5.74
N GLU A 139 -10.19 -6.75 6.72
CA GLU A 139 -9.87 -8.14 7.11
C GLU A 139 -10.13 -9.15 6.00
N ALA A 140 -11.17 -8.93 5.18
CA ALA A 140 -11.50 -9.80 4.06
C ALA A 140 -10.40 -9.82 2.98
N HIS A 141 -9.54 -8.81 2.93
CA HIS A 141 -8.45 -8.67 1.97
C HIS A 141 -7.06 -8.68 2.64
N ALA A 142 -6.96 -9.29 3.81
CA ALA A 142 -5.72 -9.48 4.54
C ALA A 142 -5.38 -10.96 4.66
N LEU A 143 -4.12 -11.29 4.43
CA LEU A 143 -3.57 -12.65 4.49
C LEU A 143 -2.59 -12.76 5.64
N GLN A 144 -2.75 -13.76 6.50
CA GLN A 144 -1.71 -14.15 7.43
C GLN A 144 -0.62 -14.92 6.70
N ALA A 145 0.60 -14.46 6.83
CA ALA A 145 1.77 -15.05 6.18
C ALA A 145 2.90 -15.24 7.19
N ARG A 146 3.99 -15.84 6.75
CA ARG A 146 5.23 -15.97 7.53
C ARG A 146 6.41 -15.50 6.71
N VAL A 147 7.35 -14.86 7.37
CA VAL A 147 8.64 -14.56 6.76
C VAL A 147 9.31 -15.86 6.33
N SER A 148 9.56 -16.03 5.04
CA SER A 148 10.23 -17.21 4.49
C SER A 148 11.73 -16.98 4.33
N ALA A 149 12.14 -15.77 3.97
CA ALA A 149 13.53 -15.38 3.78
C ALA A 149 13.72 -13.87 3.88
N ARG A 150 14.96 -13.47 4.10
CA ARG A 150 15.45 -12.09 3.90
C ARG A 150 16.62 -12.15 2.95
N LYS A 151 16.59 -11.39 1.88
CA LYS A 151 17.64 -11.35 0.87
C LYS A 151 17.48 -10.15 -0.05
N GLU A 152 18.53 -9.84 -0.79
CA GLU A 152 18.48 -8.82 -1.84
C GLU A 152 17.37 -9.12 -2.86
N PHE A 153 16.67 -8.06 -3.25
CA PHE A 153 15.66 -8.09 -4.30
C PHE A 153 15.78 -6.86 -5.17
N ALA A 154 15.95 -7.06 -6.46
CA ALA A 154 15.88 -6.01 -7.47
C ALA A 154 14.47 -5.99 -8.08
N GLY A 155 13.78 -4.87 -7.93
CA GLY A 155 12.53 -4.60 -8.63
C GLY A 155 12.77 -4.49 -10.14
N TYR A 156 11.76 -4.85 -10.92
CA TYR A 156 11.88 -4.80 -12.39
C TYR A 156 12.06 -3.38 -12.92
N TRP A 157 11.57 -2.38 -12.18
CA TRP A 157 11.46 -1.04 -12.70
C TRP A 157 12.45 -0.05 -12.07
N GLU A 158 12.53 0.09 -10.76
CA GLU A 158 13.18 1.27 -10.19
C GLU A 158 13.87 1.10 -8.84
N TYR A 159 13.83 -0.05 -8.20
CA TYR A 159 14.36 -0.17 -6.85
C TYR A 159 15.22 -1.41 -6.62
N LEU A 160 16.17 -1.24 -5.71
CA LEU A 160 16.98 -2.32 -5.13
C LEU A 160 16.78 -2.33 -3.63
N LEU A 161 16.39 -3.45 -3.08
CA LEU A 161 16.26 -3.68 -1.65
C LEU A 161 17.34 -4.66 -1.22
N ASP A 162 18.27 -4.21 -0.37
CA ASP A 162 19.39 -5.05 0.10
C ASP A 162 18.92 -6.20 0.98
N ASP A 163 17.77 -6.03 1.67
CA ASP A 163 17.27 -6.97 2.66
C ASP A 163 15.73 -7.05 2.63
N ALA A 164 15.19 -7.43 1.48
CA ALA A 164 13.76 -7.59 1.28
C ALA A 164 13.21 -8.77 2.08
N ILE A 165 12.00 -8.59 2.61
CA ILE A 165 11.26 -9.61 3.33
C ILE A 165 10.42 -10.40 2.32
N PHE A 166 10.66 -11.72 2.27
CA PHE A 166 9.88 -12.66 1.48
C PHE A 166 8.92 -13.43 2.40
N THR A 167 7.67 -13.62 1.92
CA THR A 167 6.61 -14.35 2.63
C THR A 167 6.10 -15.53 1.83
#